data_da5e7e92c23399b2e2f3f23e96f0a44d
#
_entry.id   da5e7e92c23399b2e2f3f23e96f0a44d
#
_cell.length_a   1.000
_cell.length_b   1.000
_cell.length_c   1.000
_cell.angle_alpha   90.00
_cell.angle_beta   90.00
_cell.angle_gamma   90.00
#
_symmetry.space_group_name_H-M   'P 1'
#
loop_
_entity.id
_entity.type
_entity.pdbx_description
1 polymer ?
#
loop_
_entity_poly.entity_id
_entity_poly.type
_entity_poly.pdbx_seq_one_letter_code
_entity_poly.pdbx_strand_id
1 'polypeptide(L)'
;MVDLSAVAGQDTLLIDGVKVAKEQKMLAYSQTQPLPAGEKEVENRVEVPRGAEFCLSLADGSRVWLNSDSRLTYPVAFSKDSREVKLEGEAYFEVTHHENKPFIVHTAGMKVKVLGTEFNMNTRNTAGIQTTLVKGKVVVEGEHFTAVVLNPGELATADIKTGKVDIVPVNVRKYIACLLYTSDAADDMQCV
;
A
#
# COMPACT_ATOMS: atom_id res chain seq x y z
N MET A 1 4.17 -18.52 6.64
CA MET A 1 5.18 -17.59 6.06
C MET A 1 5.81 -18.30 4.88
N VAL A 2 5.69 -17.77 3.68
CA VAL A 2 6.28 -18.37 2.47
C VAL A 2 7.57 -17.60 2.17
N ASP A 3 8.71 -18.29 2.17
CA ASP A 3 9.98 -17.70 1.78
C ASP A 3 10.09 -17.68 0.25
N LEU A 4 10.01 -16.50 -0.33
CA LEU A 4 10.03 -16.29 -1.77
C LEU A 4 11.46 -16.26 -2.36
N SER A 5 12.49 -16.29 -1.53
CA SER A 5 13.90 -16.27 -1.99
C SER A 5 14.33 -17.57 -2.66
N ALA A 6 13.63 -18.68 -2.41
CA ALA A 6 13.96 -20.01 -2.90
C ALA A 6 13.34 -20.38 -4.25
N VAL A 7 12.49 -19.50 -4.84
CA VAL A 7 11.77 -19.81 -6.10
C VAL A 7 12.44 -19.08 -7.25
N ALA A 8 13.17 -19.78 -8.08
CA ALA A 8 13.78 -19.27 -9.31
C ALA A 8 12.90 -19.58 -10.51
N GLY A 9 12.47 -18.57 -11.26
CA GLY A 9 11.71 -18.71 -12.49
C GLY A 9 10.24 -18.27 -12.40
N GLN A 10 9.53 -18.34 -13.54
CA GLN A 10 8.07 -18.14 -13.62
C GLN A 10 7.39 -19.36 -13.00
N ASP A 11 7.06 -19.30 -11.73
CA ASP A 11 6.34 -20.35 -11.05
C ASP A 11 5.00 -19.82 -10.50
N THR A 12 3.95 -20.55 -10.79
CA THR A 12 2.65 -20.31 -10.16
C THR A 12 2.61 -21.08 -8.85
N LEU A 13 2.53 -20.35 -7.74
CA LEU A 13 2.36 -20.91 -6.41
C LEU A 13 0.88 -20.99 -6.06
N LEU A 14 0.45 -22.09 -5.45
CA LEU A 14 -0.86 -22.22 -4.82
C LEU A 14 -0.67 -21.93 -3.33
N ILE A 15 -1.17 -20.78 -2.89
CA ILE A 15 -1.18 -20.40 -1.47
C ILE A 15 -2.65 -20.35 -1.04
N ASP A 16 -3.03 -21.26 -0.14
CA ASP A 16 -4.41 -21.38 0.39
C ASP A 16 -5.51 -21.42 -0.70
N GLY A 17 -5.24 -22.11 -1.81
CA GLY A 17 -6.19 -22.26 -2.91
C GLY A 17 -6.21 -21.12 -3.94
N VAL A 18 -5.38 -20.11 -3.77
CA VAL A 18 -5.25 -19.00 -4.72
C VAL A 18 -4.00 -19.17 -5.58
N LYS A 19 -4.15 -18.98 -6.89
CA LYS A 19 -3.02 -19.00 -7.82
C LYS A 19 -2.27 -17.66 -7.71
N VAL A 20 -1.00 -17.74 -7.35
CA VAL A 20 -0.09 -16.59 -7.28
C VAL A 20 0.99 -16.80 -8.32
N ALA A 21 1.07 -15.93 -9.32
CA ALA A 21 2.14 -15.92 -10.30
C ALA A 21 3.30 -15.05 -9.77
N LYS A 22 4.52 -15.59 -9.80
CA LYS A 22 5.74 -14.84 -9.48
C LYS A 22 6.42 -14.47 -10.80
N GLU A 23 6.36 -13.20 -11.17
CA GLU A 23 7.19 -12.63 -12.23
C GLU A 23 8.26 -11.73 -11.65
N GLN A 24 9.49 -12.14 -11.84
CA GLN A 24 10.79 -11.49 -11.54
C GLN A 24 10.95 -10.56 -10.31
N LYS A 25 10.02 -10.01 -9.66
CA LYS A 25 10.01 -9.19 -8.42
C LYS A 25 8.59 -8.80 -8.03
N MET A 26 7.58 -9.37 -8.68
CA MET A 26 6.19 -9.03 -8.47
C MET A 26 5.37 -10.26 -8.10
N LEU A 27 4.42 -10.11 -7.18
CA LEU A 27 3.36 -11.06 -6.92
C LEU A 27 2.07 -10.50 -7.51
N ALA A 28 1.54 -11.18 -8.54
CA ALA A 28 0.23 -10.87 -9.09
C ALA A 28 -0.79 -11.91 -8.60
N TYR A 29 -1.86 -11.44 -7.96
CA TYR A 29 -2.98 -12.28 -7.55
C TYR A 29 -4.05 -12.28 -8.63
N SER A 30 -4.26 -13.41 -9.30
CA SER A 30 -5.44 -13.58 -10.15
C SER A 30 -6.61 -14.04 -9.29
N GLN A 31 -7.53 -13.15 -9.06
CA GLN A 31 -8.69 -13.34 -8.21
C GLN A 31 -9.90 -13.77 -8.98
N THR A 32 -10.61 -14.75 -8.52
CA THR A 32 -11.80 -15.21 -9.24
C THR A 32 -13.05 -15.42 -8.40
N GLN A 33 -13.01 -15.45 -7.07
CA GLN A 33 -14.25 -15.62 -6.31
C GLN A 33 -14.22 -14.92 -4.95
N PRO A 34 -15.34 -14.28 -4.52
CA PRO A 34 -15.51 -13.82 -3.15
C PRO A 34 -15.52 -15.01 -2.20
N LEU A 35 -14.84 -14.91 -1.06
CA LEU A 35 -14.91 -15.91 0.00
C LEU A 35 -16.35 -16.12 0.48
N PRO A 36 -16.79 -17.34 0.76
CA PRO A 36 -18.08 -17.62 1.39
C PRO A 36 -18.19 -16.90 2.74
N ALA A 37 -19.38 -16.44 3.08
CA ALA A 37 -19.63 -15.78 4.35
C ALA A 37 -19.36 -16.73 5.52
N GLY A 38 -18.35 -16.41 6.37
CA GLY A 38 -18.01 -17.19 7.57
C GLY A 38 -16.62 -17.82 7.59
N GLU A 39 -15.84 -17.78 6.53
CA GLU A 39 -14.43 -18.16 6.55
C GLU A 39 -13.56 -17.02 7.10
N LYS A 40 -12.54 -17.40 7.91
CA LYS A 40 -11.54 -16.44 8.38
C LYS A 40 -10.85 -15.81 7.16
N GLU A 41 -10.79 -14.48 7.13
CA GLU A 41 -10.00 -13.77 6.14
C GLU A 41 -8.55 -14.27 6.19
N VAL A 42 -8.10 -14.87 5.09
CA VAL A 42 -6.70 -15.28 4.96
C VAL A 42 -5.90 -14.04 4.65
N GLU A 43 -5.08 -13.61 5.59
CA GLU A 43 -4.19 -12.47 5.43
C GLU A 43 -2.82 -12.94 4.90
N ASN A 44 -2.33 -12.25 3.90
CA ASN A 44 -0.95 -12.34 3.42
C ASN A 44 -0.12 -11.22 4.03
N ARG A 45 1.18 -11.48 4.18
CA ARG A 45 2.14 -10.51 4.67
C ARG A 45 3.39 -10.53 3.81
N VAL A 46 3.73 -9.37 3.28
CA VAL A 46 4.99 -9.13 2.55
C VAL A 46 5.89 -8.28 3.43
N GLU A 47 7.14 -8.70 3.59
CA GLU A 47 8.19 -7.97 4.28
C GLU A 47 9.33 -7.71 3.30
N VAL A 48 9.71 -6.44 3.17
CA VAL A 48 10.81 -6.00 2.32
C VAL A 48 12.03 -5.74 3.20
N PRO A 49 13.14 -6.48 3.00
CA PRO A 49 14.35 -6.27 3.79
C PRO A 49 15.03 -4.93 3.42
N ARG A 50 15.99 -4.54 4.24
CA ARG A 50 16.81 -3.33 3.97
C ARG A 50 17.54 -3.43 2.64
N GLY A 51 17.50 -2.35 1.87
CA GLY A 51 18.16 -2.26 0.56
C GLY A 51 17.42 -2.94 -0.58
N ALA A 52 16.19 -3.43 -0.35
CA ALA A 52 15.31 -3.96 -1.38
C ALA A 52 14.06 -3.08 -1.54
N GLU A 53 13.44 -3.17 -2.69
CA GLU A 53 12.11 -2.60 -3.01
C GLU A 53 11.25 -3.70 -3.61
N PHE A 54 9.95 -3.59 -3.46
CA PHE A 54 9.03 -4.60 -3.94
C PHE A 54 7.73 -3.97 -4.45
N CYS A 55 7.31 -4.36 -5.65
CA CYS A 55 6.01 -3.96 -6.21
C CYS A 55 5.01 -5.11 -6.10
N LEU A 56 3.80 -4.79 -5.69
CA LEU A 56 2.71 -5.74 -5.46
C LEU A 56 1.45 -5.27 -6.15
N SER A 57 0.81 -6.15 -6.93
CA SER A 57 -0.55 -5.93 -7.43
C SER A 57 -1.55 -6.64 -6.53
N LEU A 58 -2.53 -5.90 -6.02
CA LEU A 58 -3.59 -6.42 -5.16
C LEU A 58 -4.76 -6.96 -5.99
N ALA A 59 -5.66 -7.71 -5.35
CA ALA A 59 -6.79 -8.37 -6.00
C ALA A 59 -7.79 -7.42 -6.70
N ASP A 60 -7.81 -6.14 -6.33
CA ASP A 60 -8.65 -5.09 -6.93
C ASP A 60 -7.95 -4.34 -8.08
N GLY A 61 -6.73 -4.75 -8.46
CA GLY A 61 -5.89 -4.10 -9.45
C GLY A 61 -5.12 -2.89 -8.92
N SER A 62 -5.23 -2.57 -7.61
CA SER A 62 -4.38 -1.56 -6.98
C SER A 62 -2.93 -2.02 -6.93
N ARG A 63 -1.98 -1.09 -7.12
CA ARG A 63 -0.55 -1.35 -7.07
C ARG A 63 0.08 -0.69 -5.86
N VAL A 64 1.01 -1.40 -5.24
CA VAL A 64 1.71 -0.92 -4.04
C VAL A 64 3.21 -1.13 -4.22
N TRP A 65 3.99 -0.06 -4.16
CA TRP A 65 5.45 -0.10 -4.11
C TRP A 65 5.91 0.05 -2.68
N LEU A 66 6.48 -0.99 -2.15
CA LEU A 66 7.03 -1.05 -0.80
C LEU A 66 8.52 -0.66 -0.82
N ASN A 67 8.87 0.34 -0.04
CA ASN A 67 10.26 0.72 0.18
C ASN A 67 10.97 -0.28 1.12
N SER A 68 12.30 -0.19 1.20
CA SER A 68 13.11 -1.02 2.09
C SER A 68 12.62 -0.97 3.54
N ASP A 69 12.80 -2.06 4.28
CA ASP A 69 12.43 -2.20 5.69
C ASP A 69 10.93 -1.93 5.93
N SER A 70 10.07 -2.34 4.99
CA SER A 70 8.62 -2.11 5.04
C SER A 70 7.86 -3.43 5.03
N ARG A 71 6.65 -3.37 5.58
CA ARG A 71 5.76 -4.52 5.71
C ARG A 71 4.34 -4.13 5.34
N LEU A 72 3.72 -4.96 4.50
CA LEU A 72 2.32 -4.84 4.15
C LEU A 72 1.59 -6.13 4.52
N THR A 73 0.50 -6.00 5.26
CA THR A 73 -0.46 -7.08 5.52
C THR A 73 -1.76 -6.76 4.78
N TYR A 74 -2.27 -7.72 4.02
CA TYR A 74 -3.45 -7.55 3.17
C TYR A 74 -4.20 -8.87 3.02
N PRO A 75 -5.53 -8.85 2.85
CA PRO A 75 -6.31 -10.07 2.63
C PRO A 75 -6.09 -10.61 1.20
N VAL A 76 -6.21 -11.91 1.03
CA VAL A 76 -6.20 -12.57 -0.30
C VAL A 76 -7.33 -12.03 -1.17
N ALA A 77 -8.49 -11.77 -0.58
CA ALA A 77 -9.65 -11.16 -1.21
C ALA A 77 -10.22 -10.08 -0.29
N PHE A 78 -10.52 -8.92 -0.84
CA PHE A 78 -11.13 -7.84 -0.09
C PHE A 78 -12.60 -8.14 0.24
N SER A 79 -13.06 -7.68 1.41
CA SER A 79 -14.46 -7.75 1.84
C SER A 79 -15.39 -7.10 0.81
N LYS A 80 -16.71 -7.21 1.00
CA LYS A 80 -17.69 -6.57 0.08
C LYS A 80 -17.74 -5.06 0.25
N ASP A 81 -17.49 -4.55 1.47
CA ASP A 81 -17.76 -3.17 1.86
C ASP A 81 -16.52 -2.28 1.84
N SER A 82 -15.32 -2.87 2.01
CA SER A 82 -14.06 -2.14 2.07
C SER A 82 -12.88 -2.94 1.50
N ARG A 83 -11.79 -2.24 1.24
CA ARG A 83 -10.49 -2.78 0.83
C ARG A 83 -9.47 -2.33 1.87
N GLU A 84 -9.11 -3.23 2.80
CA GLU A 84 -8.31 -2.86 3.95
C GLU A 84 -6.94 -3.52 3.91
N VAL A 85 -5.90 -2.75 4.20
CA VAL A 85 -4.52 -3.20 4.31
C VAL A 85 -3.86 -2.56 5.52
N LYS A 86 -2.79 -3.18 6.05
CA LYS A 86 -1.99 -2.62 7.16
C LYS A 86 -0.57 -2.36 6.67
N LEU A 87 -0.07 -1.14 6.91
CA LEU A 87 1.27 -0.71 6.54
C LEU A 87 2.13 -0.42 7.76
N GLU A 88 3.33 -0.97 7.76
CA GLU A 88 4.46 -0.56 8.61
C GLU A 88 5.63 -0.21 7.68
N GLY A 89 6.20 0.96 7.80
CA GLY A 89 7.28 1.40 6.91
C GLY A 89 6.83 2.46 5.91
N GLU A 90 7.30 2.36 4.68
CA GLU A 90 6.98 3.31 3.62
C GLU A 90 6.50 2.58 2.37
N ALA A 91 5.41 3.11 1.79
CA ALA A 91 4.86 2.60 0.54
C ALA A 91 4.18 3.70 -0.27
N TYR A 92 4.28 3.57 -1.59
CA TYR A 92 3.50 4.32 -2.55
C TYR A 92 2.34 3.46 -3.06
N PHE A 93 1.17 4.05 -3.14
CA PHE A 93 -0.08 3.41 -3.54
C PHE A 93 -0.64 4.04 -4.79
N GLU A 94 -0.96 3.23 -5.79
CA GLU A 94 -1.86 3.57 -6.88
C GLU A 94 -3.14 2.76 -6.71
N VAL A 95 -4.15 3.38 -6.14
CA VAL A 95 -5.41 2.71 -5.82
C VAL A 95 -6.39 2.82 -6.97
N THR A 96 -6.87 1.67 -7.43
CA THR A 96 -7.94 1.58 -8.44
C THR A 96 -9.21 2.27 -7.93
N HIS A 97 -9.83 3.09 -8.77
CA HIS A 97 -11.02 3.85 -8.41
C HIS A 97 -12.24 2.95 -8.21
N HIS A 98 -12.91 3.11 -7.05
CA HIS A 98 -14.15 2.42 -6.74
C HIS A 98 -15.01 3.28 -5.79
N GLU A 99 -16.11 3.84 -6.29
CA GLU A 99 -16.92 4.83 -5.56
C GLU A 99 -17.55 4.29 -4.26
N ASN A 100 -18.02 3.04 -4.29
CA ASN A 100 -18.78 2.44 -3.19
C ASN A 100 -17.94 1.51 -2.29
N LYS A 101 -16.64 1.35 -2.56
CA LYS A 101 -15.78 0.44 -1.83
C LYS A 101 -14.46 1.11 -1.49
N PRO A 102 -14.40 1.83 -0.37
CA PRO A 102 -13.20 2.57 0.01
C PRO A 102 -11.99 1.65 0.21
N PHE A 103 -10.80 2.18 -0.10
CA PHE A 103 -9.52 1.57 0.23
C PHE A 103 -9.00 2.24 1.50
N ILE A 104 -8.64 1.44 2.49
CA ILE A 104 -8.26 1.90 3.82
C ILE A 104 -6.88 1.34 4.16
N VAL A 105 -5.91 2.22 4.40
CA VAL A 105 -4.59 1.84 4.90
C VAL A 105 -4.53 2.10 6.40
N HIS A 106 -4.41 1.03 7.17
CA HIS A 106 -4.22 1.10 8.61
C HIS A 106 -2.75 1.20 8.98
N THR A 107 -2.45 2.01 9.97
CA THR A 107 -1.15 2.11 10.61
C THR A 107 -1.33 2.13 12.14
N ALA A 108 -0.25 2.26 12.91
CA ALA A 108 -0.34 2.43 14.35
C ALA A 108 -1.00 3.79 14.70
N GLY A 109 -2.25 3.78 15.17
CA GLY A 109 -2.99 4.96 15.66
C GLY A 109 -3.59 5.88 14.59
N MET A 110 -3.50 5.50 13.31
CA MET A 110 -4.02 6.31 12.20
C MET A 110 -4.48 5.42 11.04
N LYS A 111 -5.46 5.88 10.29
CA LYS A 111 -5.86 5.28 9.02
C LYS A 111 -6.01 6.32 7.92
N VAL A 112 -5.76 5.92 6.70
CA VAL A 112 -5.95 6.71 5.48
C VAL A 112 -7.03 6.04 4.65
N LYS A 113 -8.05 6.83 4.25
CA LYS A 113 -9.19 6.36 3.45
C LYS A 113 -9.23 7.07 2.10
N VAL A 114 -9.33 6.28 1.02
CA VAL A 114 -9.37 6.78 -0.35
C VAL A 114 -10.39 5.99 -1.19
N LEU A 115 -10.80 6.54 -2.34
CA LEU A 115 -11.67 5.85 -3.30
C LEU A 115 -10.95 5.45 -4.59
N GLY A 116 -9.87 6.17 -4.94
CA GLY A 116 -9.05 5.96 -6.13
C GLY A 116 -8.04 7.08 -6.22
N THR A 117 -6.82 6.84 -5.80
CA THR A 117 -5.88 7.90 -5.38
C THR A 117 -4.45 7.39 -5.51
N GLU A 118 -3.57 8.30 -5.88
CA GLU A 118 -2.12 8.08 -5.88
C GLU A 118 -1.51 8.84 -4.70
N PHE A 119 -0.87 8.14 -3.77
CA PHE A 119 -0.31 8.75 -2.56
C PHE A 119 0.85 7.93 -1.98
N ASN A 120 1.74 8.61 -1.26
CA ASN A 120 2.81 7.98 -0.48
C ASN A 120 2.49 8.04 1.02
N MET A 121 2.80 6.98 1.75
CA MET A 121 2.75 6.94 3.21
C MET A 121 4.09 6.51 3.78
N ASN A 122 4.56 7.24 4.81
CA ASN A 122 5.75 6.88 5.57
C ASN A 122 5.44 6.89 7.07
N THR A 123 5.48 5.71 7.69
CA THR A 123 5.16 5.52 9.13
C THR A 123 6.39 5.60 10.03
N ARG A 124 7.59 5.73 9.45
CA ARG A 124 8.87 5.71 10.18
C ARG A 124 9.45 7.10 10.47
N ASN A 125 8.81 8.13 9.95
CA ASN A 125 9.32 9.50 10.16
C ASN A 125 9.23 9.90 11.64
N THR A 126 10.31 10.46 12.18
CA THR A 126 10.40 10.83 13.59
C THR A 126 9.46 11.97 13.99
N ALA A 127 9.05 12.80 13.05
CA ALA A 127 8.10 13.89 13.27
C ALA A 127 6.63 13.43 13.30
N GLY A 128 6.36 12.20 12.90
CA GLY A 128 5.01 11.62 12.83
C GLY A 128 4.78 10.82 11.55
N ILE A 129 3.60 10.26 11.40
CA ILE A 129 3.21 9.53 10.19
C ILE A 129 2.95 10.55 9.08
N GLN A 130 3.64 10.36 7.96
CA GLN A 130 3.54 11.24 6.80
C GLN A 130 2.67 10.62 5.71
N THR A 131 1.79 11.44 5.13
CA THR A 131 0.97 11.09 3.96
C THR A 131 1.08 12.18 2.93
N THR A 132 1.61 11.87 1.75
CA THR A 132 1.76 12.82 0.62
C THR A 132 0.79 12.46 -0.48
N LEU A 133 -0.08 13.40 -0.85
CA LEU A 133 -1.05 13.19 -1.92
C LEU A 133 -0.51 13.63 -3.28
N VAL A 134 -0.50 12.71 -4.23
CA VAL A 134 -0.10 12.97 -5.62
C VAL A 134 -1.30 13.29 -6.49
N LYS A 135 -2.35 12.44 -6.45
CA LYS A 135 -3.55 12.60 -7.27
C LYS A 135 -4.79 12.05 -6.56
N GLY A 136 -5.92 12.71 -6.71
CA GLY A 136 -7.20 12.29 -6.13
C GLY A 136 -7.51 13.00 -4.83
N LYS A 137 -8.01 12.28 -3.84
CA LYS A 137 -8.39 12.78 -2.53
C LYS A 137 -8.05 11.78 -1.43
N VAL A 138 -7.47 12.26 -0.34
CA VAL A 138 -7.14 11.45 0.85
C VAL A 138 -7.88 12.00 2.05
N VAL A 139 -8.47 11.11 2.84
CA VAL A 139 -8.97 11.41 4.18
C VAL A 139 -8.06 10.72 5.19
N VAL A 140 -7.44 11.50 6.07
CA VAL A 140 -6.58 11.01 7.17
C VAL A 140 -7.40 11.04 8.45
N GLU A 141 -7.53 9.92 9.15
CA GLU A 141 -8.27 9.78 10.39
C GLU A 141 -7.37 9.18 11.48
N GLY A 142 -7.45 9.67 12.69
CA GLY A 142 -6.71 9.14 13.83
C GLY A 142 -7.52 9.14 15.10
N GLU A 143 -7.03 8.45 16.13
CA GLU A 143 -7.73 8.32 17.41
C GLU A 143 -7.78 9.64 18.19
N HIS A 144 -6.79 10.51 17.99
CA HIS A 144 -6.59 11.72 18.76
C HIS A 144 -6.76 13.02 17.97
N PHE A 145 -7.23 12.94 16.72
CA PHE A 145 -7.49 14.14 15.90
C PHE A 145 -8.72 13.95 15.00
N THR A 146 -9.32 15.08 14.66
CA THR A 146 -10.44 15.11 13.70
C THR A 146 -9.94 14.77 12.29
N ALA A 147 -10.75 14.06 11.52
CA ALA A 147 -10.43 13.74 10.15
C ALA A 147 -10.03 14.96 9.33
N VAL A 148 -8.91 14.87 8.62
CA VAL A 148 -8.42 15.91 7.71
C VAL A 148 -8.42 15.41 6.28
N VAL A 149 -8.64 16.33 5.34
CA VAL A 149 -8.68 16.04 3.90
C VAL A 149 -7.48 16.68 3.25
N LEU A 150 -6.74 15.91 2.44
CA LEU A 150 -5.63 16.40 1.64
C LEU A 150 -6.06 16.65 0.20
N ASN A 151 -5.44 17.69 -0.39
CA ASN A 151 -5.48 17.98 -1.81
C ASN A 151 -4.17 17.57 -2.49
N PRO A 152 -4.15 17.35 -3.81
CA PRO A 152 -2.92 17.05 -4.55
C PRO A 152 -1.82 18.08 -4.30
N GLY A 153 -0.61 17.60 -4.03
CA GLY A 153 0.53 18.46 -3.70
C GLY A 153 0.68 18.78 -2.22
N GLU A 154 -0.15 18.20 -1.34
CA GLU A 154 -0.05 18.38 0.11
C GLU A 154 0.57 17.17 0.80
N LEU A 155 1.32 17.45 1.87
CA LEU A 155 1.85 16.51 2.84
C LEU A 155 1.18 16.77 4.19
N ALA A 156 0.55 15.75 4.75
CA ALA A 156 0.16 15.74 6.17
C ALA A 156 1.24 15.02 6.98
N THR A 157 1.61 15.60 8.12
CA THR A 157 2.42 14.96 9.16
C THR A 157 1.57 14.86 10.41
N ALA A 158 1.18 13.65 10.80
CA ALA A 158 0.34 13.38 11.95
C ALA A 158 1.16 12.82 13.12
N ASP A 159 1.24 13.56 14.20
CA ASP A 159 1.75 13.07 15.48
C ASP A 159 0.61 12.32 16.20
N ILE A 160 0.66 11.00 16.19
CA ILE A 160 -0.37 10.15 16.79
C ILE A 160 -0.43 10.25 18.33
N LYS A 161 0.62 10.77 18.99
CA LYS A 161 0.65 10.90 20.45
C LYS A 161 -0.04 12.17 20.91
N THR A 162 0.18 13.27 20.19
CA THR A 162 -0.37 14.59 20.55
C THR A 162 -1.67 14.90 19.82
N GLY A 163 -1.98 14.17 18.76
CA GLY A 163 -3.12 14.46 17.88
C GLY A 163 -2.89 15.67 16.96
N LYS A 164 -1.66 16.19 16.90
CA LYS A 164 -1.34 17.31 16.02
C LYS A 164 -1.16 16.84 14.60
N VAL A 165 -1.82 17.51 13.65
CA VAL A 165 -1.66 17.29 12.21
C VAL A 165 -1.22 18.58 11.55
N ASP A 166 -0.04 18.60 10.97
CA ASP A 166 0.48 19.69 10.17
C ASP A 166 0.33 19.36 8.68
N ILE A 167 -0.27 20.27 7.90
CA ILE A 167 -0.43 20.13 6.46
C ILE A 167 0.36 21.22 5.77
N VAL A 168 1.24 20.82 4.84
CA VAL A 168 2.08 21.75 4.08
C VAL A 168 2.09 21.40 2.59
N PRO A 169 2.14 22.40 1.69
CA PRO A 169 2.35 22.14 0.27
C PRO A 169 3.78 21.63 0.02
N VAL A 170 3.93 20.63 -0.84
CA VAL A 170 5.23 20.02 -1.15
C VAL A 170 5.41 19.73 -2.63
N ASN A 171 6.66 19.62 -3.06
CA ASN A 171 6.97 19.01 -4.34
C ASN A 171 6.91 17.49 -4.19
N VAL A 172 5.82 16.89 -4.64
CA VAL A 172 5.54 15.45 -4.51
C VAL A 172 6.66 14.57 -5.08
N ARG A 173 7.36 15.02 -6.14
CA ARG A 173 8.47 14.26 -6.75
C ARG A 173 9.56 13.90 -5.76
N LYS A 174 9.81 14.72 -4.73
CA LYS A 174 10.82 14.44 -3.69
C LYS A 174 10.42 13.28 -2.78
N TYR A 175 9.13 13.02 -2.64
CA TYR A 175 8.59 11.99 -1.74
C TYR A 175 8.34 10.66 -2.43
N ILE A 176 8.30 10.64 -3.77
CA ILE A 176 8.07 9.45 -4.57
C ILE A 176 9.31 9.04 -5.39
N ALA A 177 10.35 9.89 -5.44
CA ALA A 177 11.52 9.67 -6.28
C ALA A 177 12.26 8.36 -5.98
N CYS A 178 12.38 7.99 -4.70
CA CYS A 178 13.06 6.75 -4.31
C CYS A 178 12.29 5.50 -4.75
N LEU A 179 10.97 5.59 -4.92
CA LEU A 179 10.10 4.46 -5.22
C LEU A 179 9.78 4.31 -6.72
N LEU A 180 9.84 5.41 -7.48
CA LEU A 180 9.50 5.39 -8.90
C LEU A 180 10.72 5.60 -9.82
N TYR A 181 11.85 6.09 -9.30
CA TYR A 181 13.01 6.48 -10.14
C TYR A 181 14.03 5.35 -10.37
N THR A 182 13.88 4.21 -9.72
CA THR A 182 14.69 3.01 -10.06
C THR A 182 14.26 2.37 -11.37
N SER A 183 13.16 2.82 -11.98
CA SER A 183 12.65 2.31 -13.25
C SER A 183 13.23 2.97 -14.49
N ASP A 184 13.83 4.18 -14.39
CA ASP A 184 14.36 4.90 -15.56
C ASP A 184 15.81 4.55 -15.93
N ALA A 185 16.52 3.75 -15.13
CA ALA A 185 17.92 3.35 -15.40
C ALA A 185 18.05 1.92 -15.98
N ALA A 186 16.98 1.20 -16.10
CA ALA A 186 16.92 -0.08 -16.83
C ALA A 186 15.55 -0.16 -17.49
N ASP A 187 15.55 -0.01 -18.80
CA ASP A 187 14.48 -0.30 -19.72
C ASP A 187 13.53 -1.38 -19.20
N ASP A 188 12.22 -1.11 -19.13
CA ASP A 188 11.14 -2.06 -18.93
C ASP A 188 10.92 -2.65 -17.51
N MET A 189 10.68 -1.83 -16.50
CA MET A 189 9.93 -2.29 -15.34
C MET A 189 8.46 -1.88 -15.46
N GLN A 190 7.75 -2.50 -16.39
CA GLN A 190 6.30 -2.56 -16.34
C GLN A 190 5.90 -3.41 -15.13
N CYS A 191 5.10 -2.86 -14.21
CA CYS A 191 4.28 -3.69 -13.34
C CYS A 191 3.25 -4.41 -14.22
N VAL A 192 3.49 -5.67 -14.52
CA VAL A 192 2.56 -6.53 -15.26
C VAL A 192 1.65 -7.25 -14.27
#